data_201d99b62f7605ab7e964d8408d8be8f
#
_entry.id   201d99b62f7605ab7e964d8408d8be8f
#
_cell.length_a   1.000
_cell.length_b   1.000
_cell.length_c   1.000
_cell.angle_alpha   90.00
_cell.angle_beta   90.00
_cell.angle_gamma   90.00
#
_symmetry.space_group_name_H-M   'P 1'
#
loop_
_entity.id
_entity.type
_entity.pdbx_description
1 polymer ?
#
loop_
_entity_poly.entity_id
_entity_poly.type
_entity_poly.pdbx_seq_one_letter_code
_entity_poly.pdbx_strand_id
1 'polypeptide(L)'
;AVCTTIVVVVPDDLDLLEISGNISTIFGIDIENVSVVMSGGDSDSTGTDGDGNYTLQVIEGSSVVVTPEKDDDWLDGVSTLDLLMIQRHILQIEIFDSPYLHIAADANADGVISTFDNVLLSNLIVQNFASIAGNTSWNFVDADYDFNNPNNPLNENWPSTITLSNVTEDLMDVDFVAVKTGDVTGDAGESGTRMVYGEIPVNSDWVKIDDHTFEWVLGPATSQTLTGYQMEFEVDSRIVENVEIDLTTSSLINKSDYNYSIDSENGLIRVNWWNGEGQELTPKDEFFRLVFSANDPNVEPEDLAVLMDRGSLWFSEIYDENLDIFRIDLTETEHVSSDAWTLFQNEPNPFSDQTMIRFEVPVDGELVLEIMDGNGRLLRSYDIEAARGMNQKVLDASELPSGVLYYRLISDEWSGTRKMIRVE
;
A
#
# COMPACT_ATOMS: atom_id res chain seq x y z
N ALA A 1 -64.35 5.80 29.35
CA ALA A 1 -63.27 5.37 28.51
C ALA A 1 -63.86 4.39 27.48
N VAL A 2 -63.84 4.76 26.20
CA VAL A 2 -64.21 3.86 25.11
C VAL A 2 -62.93 3.18 24.66
N CYS A 3 -62.86 1.85 24.83
CA CYS A 3 -61.76 1.05 24.31
C CYS A 3 -62.12 0.66 22.86
N THR A 4 -61.43 1.21 21.90
CA THR A 4 -61.60 0.81 20.50
C THR A 4 -60.54 -0.26 20.19
N THR A 5 -61.00 -1.51 20.08
CA THR A 5 -60.12 -2.61 19.58
C THR A 5 -60.15 -2.58 18.06
N ILE A 6 -59.02 -2.28 17.45
CA ILE A 6 -58.85 -2.46 16.01
C ILE A 6 -58.58 -3.95 15.82
N VAL A 7 -59.51 -4.67 15.24
CA VAL A 7 -59.28 -6.03 14.75
C VAL A 7 -58.78 -5.90 13.31
N VAL A 8 -57.52 -6.12 13.10
CA VAL A 8 -56.94 -6.30 11.77
C VAL A 8 -57.32 -7.75 11.36
N VAL A 9 -58.26 -7.90 10.46
CA VAL A 9 -58.54 -9.18 9.82
C VAL A 9 -57.47 -9.32 8.73
N VAL A 10 -56.44 -10.07 9.00
CA VAL A 10 -55.51 -10.54 7.99
C VAL A 10 -56.26 -11.65 7.25
N PRO A 11 -56.42 -11.61 5.89
CA PRO A 11 -56.93 -12.72 5.15
C PRO A 11 -56.09 -13.96 5.38
N ASP A 12 -56.71 -15.11 5.67
CA ASP A 12 -56.01 -16.39 5.90
C ASP A 12 -55.37 -16.97 4.62
N ASP A 13 -55.50 -16.33 3.44
CA ASP A 13 -54.97 -16.72 2.15
C ASP A 13 -54.32 -15.49 1.46
N LEU A 14 -53.20 -15.02 1.98
CA LEU A 14 -52.31 -14.18 1.18
C LEU A 14 -51.46 -15.14 0.32
N ASP A 15 -51.65 -15.12 -0.98
CA ASP A 15 -50.76 -15.82 -1.91
C ASP A 15 -49.38 -15.09 -1.84
N LEU A 16 -48.41 -15.73 -1.17
CA LEU A 16 -47.03 -15.28 -1.12
C LEU A 16 -46.30 -15.83 -2.33
N LEU A 17 -45.67 -14.93 -3.05
CA LEU A 17 -44.79 -15.22 -4.18
C LEU A 17 -43.35 -15.05 -3.75
N GLU A 18 -42.44 -15.65 -4.50
CA GLU A 18 -41.03 -15.63 -4.27
C GLU A 18 -40.34 -14.68 -5.25
N ILE A 19 -39.44 -13.84 -4.72
CA ILE A 19 -38.48 -13.07 -5.51
C ILE A 19 -37.12 -13.59 -5.11
N SER A 20 -36.37 -14.14 -6.07
CA SER A 20 -35.04 -14.66 -5.84
C SER A 20 -34.06 -14.20 -6.91
N GLY A 21 -32.79 -14.16 -6.57
CA GLY A 21 -31.72 -13.77 -7.45
C GLY A 21 -30.36 -14.13 -6.89
N ASN A 22 -29.34 -13.79 -7.64
CA ASN A 22 -27.93 -13.95 -7.29
C ASN A 22 -27.23 -12.59 -7.29
N ILE A 23 -26.25 -12.44 -6.41
CA ILE A 23 -25.36 -11.28 -6.35
C ILE A 23 -23.93 -11.77 -6.49
N SER A 24 -23.30 -11.45 -7.61
CA SER A 24 -21.94 -11.85 -7.93
C SER A 24 -21.17 -10.73 -8.64
N THR A 25 -19.83 -10.79 -8.62
CA THR A 25 -18.98 -9.87 -9.38
C THR A 25 -18.95 -10.26 -10.86
N ILE A 26 -18.42 -9.36 -11.72
CA ILE A 26 -18.17 -9.68 -13.14
C ILE A 26 -17.16 -10.81 -13.35
N PHE A 27 -16.39 -11.13 -12.32
CA PHE A 27 -15.41 -12.22 -12.33
C PHE A 27 -16.05 -13.57 -11.93
N GLY A 28 -17.34 -13.56 -11.60
CA GLY A 28 -18.09 -14.75 -11.20
C GLY A 28 -17.88 -15.17 -9.75
N ILE A 29 -17.49 -14.22 -8.89
CA ILE A 29 -17.34 -14.43 -7.45
C ILE A 29 -18.67 -14.09 -6.80
N ASP A 30 -19.27 -15.06 -6.13
CA ASP A 30 -20.53 -14.90 -5.39
C ASP A 30 -20.29 -14.14 -4.09
N ILE A 31 -21.14 -13.16 -3.78
CA ILE A 31 -20.94 -12.30 -2.61
C ILE A 31 -21.91 -12.70 -1.49
N GLU A 32 -21.33 -13.22 -0.41
CA GLU A 32 -22.04 -13.60 0.81
C GLU A 32 -22.34 -12.37 1.71
N ASN A 33 -23.41 -12.48 2.50
CA ASN A 33 -23.79 -11.47 3.51
C ASN A 33 -24.11 -10.08 2.96
N VAL A 34 -24.61 -10.00 1.70
CA VAL A 34 -25.24 -8.77 1.21
C VAL A 34 -26.63 -8.66 1.80
N SER A 35 -26.94 -7.55 2.45
CA SER A 35 -28.28 -7.24 2.93
C SER A 35 -29.19 -6.89 1.75
N VAL A 36 -30.19 -7.71 1.43
CA VAL A 36 -31.15 -7.44 0.36
C VAL A 36 -32.48 -7.03 1.00
N VAL A 37 -32.87 -5.78 0.78
CA VAL A 37 -34.07 -5.17 1.35
C VAL A 37 -35.12 -4.96 0.27
N MET A 38 -36.32 -5.45 0.51
CA MET A 38 -37.52 -5.17 -0.29
C MET A 38 -38.38 -4.12 0.42
N SER A 39 -38.83 -3.14 -0.34
CA SER A 39 -39.68 -2.05 0.18
C SER A 39 -40.75 -1.63 -0.84
N GLY A 40 -41.79 -0.91 -0.39
CA GLY A 40 -42.86 -0.40 -1.26
C GLY A 40 -44.25 -0.88 -0.86
N GLY A 41 -44.97 -1.58 -1.75
CA GLY A 41 -46.30 -2.16 -1.49
C GLY A 41 -46.29 -3.33 -0.51
N ASP A 42 -45.13 -3.95 -0.33
CA ASP A 42 -44.79 -4.94 0.68
C ASP A 42 -43.35 -4.76 1.15
N SER A 43 -42.90 -5.46 2.20
CA SER A 43 -41.56 -5.34 2.75
C SER A 43 -41.05 -6.66 3.31
N ASP A 44 -39.82 -7.01 2.95
CA ASP A 44 -39.08 -8.17 3.45
C ASP A 44 -37.58 -7.85 3.41
N SER A 45 -36.75 -8.66 4.07
CA SER A 45 -35.30 -8.51 4.00
C SER A 45 -34.61 -9.85 4.29
N THR A 46 -33.51 -10.09 3.58
CA THR A 46 -32.71 -11.30 3.74
C THR A 46 -31.22 -10.95 3.53
N GLY A 47 -30.33 -11.91 3.80
CA GLY A 47 -28.94 -11.84 3.40
C GLY A 47 -28.64 -12.85 2.31
N THR A 48 -27.64 -12.58 1.46
CA THR A 48 -27.15 -13.59 0.52
C THR A 48 -26.42 -14.71 1.26
N ASP A 49 -26.55 -15.93 0.76
CA ASP A 49 -25.80 -17.11 1.23
C ASP A 49 -24.39 -17.16 0.63
N GLY A 50 -23.63 -18.24 0.92
CA GLY A 50 -22.27 -18.43 0.42
C GLY A 50 -22.15 -18.64 -1.08
N ASP A 51 -23.25 -18.90 -1.77
CA ASP A 51 -23.35 -19.00 -3.24
C ASP A 51 -23.98 -17.72 -3.82
N GLY A 52 -24.03 -16.61 -3.07
CA GLY A 52 -24.56 -15.30 -3.49
C GLY A 52 -26.08 -15.25 -3.67
N ASN A 53 -26.81 -16.32 -3.35
CA ASN A 53 -28.24 -16.38 -3.58
C ASN A 53 -29.04 -15.72 -2.45
N TYR A 54 -30.15 -15.12 -2.83
CA TYR A 54 -31.13 -14.58 -1.89
C TYR A 54 -32.56 -14.90 -2.29
N THR A 55 -33.47 -14.87 -1.31
CA THR A 55 -34.90 -15.10 -1.53
C THR A 55 -35.69 -14.17 -0.62
N LEU A 56 -36.68 -13.48 -1.18
CA LEU A 56 -37.65 -12.61 -0.51
C LEU A 56 -39.07 -13.12 -0.77
N GLN A 57 -39.98 -12.86 0.15
CA GLN A 57 -41.40 -13.19 -0.02
C GLN A 57 -42.22 -11.92 -0.21
N VAL A 58 -43.11 -11.93 -1.19
CA VAL A 58 -43.93 -10.78 -1.56
C VAL A 58 -45.40 -11.18 -1.69
N ILE A 59 -46.29 -10.31 -1.24
CA ILE A 59 -47.77 -10.50 -1.46
C ILE A 59 -48.11 -10.27 -2.94
N GLU A 60 -48.84 -11.20 -3.55
CA GLU A 60 -49.33 -11.10 -4.93
C GLU A 60 -49.94 -9.73 -5.20
N GLY A 61 -49.62 -9.13 -6.35
CA GLY A 61 -50.10 -7.82 -6.78
C GLY A 61 -49.34 -6.62 -6.19
N SER A 62 -48.38 -6.85 -5.29
CA SER A 62 -47.54 -5.77 -4.76
C SER A 62 -46.60 -5.19 -5.82
N SER A 63 -46.30 -3.90 -5.64
CA SER A 63 -45.21 -3.24 -6.40
C SER A 63 -44.12 -2.87 -5.40
N VAL A 64 -42.91 -3.36 -5.63
CA VAL A 64 -41.80 -3.31 -4.70
C VAL A 64 -40.50 -2.87 -5.34
N VAL A 65 -39.56 -2.45 -4.52
CA VAL A 65 -38.18 -2.12 -4.90
C VAL A 65 -37.25 -3.04 -4.13
N VAL A 66 -36.37 -3.73 -4.82
CA VAL A 66 -35.32 -4.56 -4.25
C VAL A 66 -34.03 -3.77 -4.24
N THR A 67 -33.39 -3.69 -3.08
CA THR A 67 -32.16 -2.89 -2.84
C THR A 67 -31.13 -3.74 -2.12
N PRO A 68 -30.00 -4.07 -2.74
CA PRO A 68 -28.86 -4.67 -2.05
C PRO A 68 -28.02 -3.62 -1.34
N GLU A 69 -27.46 -3.96 -0.19
CA GLU A 69 -26.61 -3.08 0.64
C GLU A 69 -25.46 -3.89 1.28
N LYS A 70 -24.23 -3.41 1.15
CA LYS A 70 -23.06 -3.92 1.85
C LYS A 70 -22.00 -2.82 1.93
N ASP A 71 -21.58 -2.50 3.16
CA ASP A 71 -20.56 -1.47 3.40
C ASP A 71 -19.66 -1.93 4.56
N ASP A 72 -18.85 -2.93 4.27
CA ASP A 72 -17.89 -3.53 5.20
C ASP A 72 -16.60 -3.88 4.48
N ASP A 73 -15.59 -4.27 5.23
CA ASP A 73 -14.30 -4.76 4.73
C ASP A 73 -13.76 -4.01 3.51
N TRP A 74 -13.45 -2.75 3.71
CA TRP A 74 -12.97 -1.84 2.65
C TRP A 74 -11.68 -2.31 1.99
N LEU A 75 -10.88 -3.16 2.66
CA LEU A 75 -9.60 -3.65 2.15
C LEU A 75 -9.68 -5.00 1.44
N ASP A 76 -10.82 -5.68 1.50
CA ASP A 76 -11.01 -6.93 0.78
C ASP A 76 -10.79 -6.72 -0.73
N GLY A 77 -9.82 -7.41 -1.31
CA GLY A 77 -9.42 -7.30 -2.72
C GLY A 77 -8.63 -6.04 -3.09
N VAL A 78 -8.53 -5.03 -2.22
CA VAL A 78 -7.89 -3.75 -2.57
C VAL A 78 -6.40 -3.76 -2.18
N SER A 79 -5.54 -3.55 -3.17
CA SER A 79 -4.08 -3.60 -3.03
C SER A 79 -3.36 -2.57 -3.90
N THR A 80 -2.04 -2.50 -3.79
CA THR A 80 -1.22 -1.63 -4.64
C THR A 80 -1.27 -2.05 -6.12
N LEU A 81 -1.62 -3.30 -6.43
CA LEU A 81 -1.81 -3.73 -7.81
C LEU A 81 -2.99 -2.99 -8.48
N ASP A 82 -4.06 -2.75 -7.73
CA ASP A 82 -5.21 -1.98 -8.23
C ASP A 82 -4.82 -0.54 -8.55
N LEU A 83 -4.00 0.09 -7.70
CA LEU A 83 -3.46 1.43 -7.97
C LEU A 83 -2.67 1.48 -9.27
N LEU A 84 -1.87 0.44 -9.54
CA LEU A 84 -1.10 0.31 -10.78
C LEU A 84 -2.00 0.19 -12.00
N MET A 85 -3.03 -0.66 -11.95
CA MET A 85 -3.97 -0.83 -13.04
C MET A 85 -4.79 0.45 -13.29
N ILE A 86 -5.26 1.12 -12.23
CA ILE A 86 -5.95 2.41 -12.32
C ILE A 86 -5.02 3.47 -12.92
N GLN A 87 -3.75 3.55 -12.47
CA GLN A 87 -2.79 4.50 -13.03
C GLN A 87 -2.50 4.23 -14.51
N ARG A 88 -2.34 2.96 -14.92
CA ARG A 88 -2.17 2.59 -16.34
C ARG A 88 -3.38 2.98 -17.18
N HIS A 89 -4.59 2.84 -16.63
CA HIS A 89 -5.81 3.31 -17.28
C HIS A 89 -5.79 4.85 -17.44
N ILE A 90 -5.46 5.60 -16.41
CA ILE A 90 -5.36 7.08 -16.45
C ILE A 90 -4.32 7.52 -17.49
N LEU A 91 -3.17 6.85 -17.55
CA LEU A 91 -2.10 7.13 -18.50
C LEU A 91 -2.39 6.60 -19.92
N GLN A 92 -3.50 5.90 -20.13
CA GLN A 92 -3.89 5.26 -21.39
C GLN A 92 -2.88 4.21 -21.89
N ILE A 93 -2.14 3.60 -20.98
CA ILE A 93 -1.24 2.46 -21.25
C ILE A 93 -2.09 1.20 -21.40
N GLU A 94 -3.04 1.00 -20.48
CA GLU A 94 -3.98 -0.11 -20.47
C GLU A 94 -5.36 0.42 -20.07
N ILE A 95 -6.34 0.26 -20.96
CA ILE A 95 -7.68 0.84 -20.78
C ILE A 95 -8.63 -0.26 -20.29
N PHE A 96 -9.44 0.06 -19.28
CA PHE A 96 -10.49 -0.84 -18.82
C PHE A 96 -11.50 -1.12 -19.93
N ASP A 97 -11.82 -2.38 -20.10
CA ASP A 97 -12.75 -2.90 -21.13
C ASP A 97 -14.15 -3.19 -20.57
N SER A 98 -14.35 -3.01 -19.26
CA SER A 98 -15.61 -3.25 -18.58
C SER A 98 -16.14 -1.99 -17.88
N PRO A 99 -17.45 -1.68 -17.98
CA PRO A 99 -18.05 -0.56 -17.26
C PRO A 99 -17.92 -0.71 -15.74
N TYR A 100 -17.92 -1.90 -15.23
CA TYR A 100 -17.81 -2.19 -13.79
C TYR A 100 -16.42 -1.85 -13.24
N LEU A 101 -15.34 -2.03 -14.03
CA LEU A 101 -13.99 -1.60 -13.62
C LEU A 101 -13.87 -0.08 -13.52
N HIS A 102 -14.63 0.66 -14.36
CA HIS A 102 -14.69 2.13 -14.22
C HIS A 102 -15.42 2.53 -12.93
N ILE A 103 -16.51 1.82 -12.56
CA ILE A 103 -17.23 2.06 -11.30
C ILE A 103 -16.33 1.74 -10.10
N ALA A 104 -15.59 0.62 -10.14
CA ALA A 104 -14.65 0.24 -9.10
C ALA A 104 -13.52 1.25 -8.90
N ALA A 105 -13.00 1.81 -10.01
CA ALA A 105 -11.89 2.75 -10.01
C ALA A 105 -12.23 4.17 -9.54
N ASP A 106 -13.50 4.58 -9.62
CA ASP A 106 -14.00 5.88 -9.09
C ASP A 106 -14.23 5.76 -7.58
N ALA A 107 -13.14 5.81 -6.83
CA ALA A 107 -13.15 5.51 -5.41
C ALA A 107 -13.95 6.52 -4.58
N ASN A 108 -14.05 7.78 -5.03
CA ASN A 108 -14.78 8.84 -4.33
C ASN A 108 -16.20 9.09 -4.89
N ALA A 109 -16.59 8.33 -5.92
CA ALA A 109 -17.88 8.45 -6.61
C ALA A 109 -18.16 9.88 -7.17
N ASP A 110 -17.11 10.57 -7.65
CA ASP A 110 -17.27 11.91 -8.23
C ASP A 110 -17.56 11.90 -9.74
N GLY A 111 -17.55 10.72 -10.36
CA GLY A 111 -17.82 10.49 -11.78
C GLY A 111 -16.59 10.64 -12.68
N VAL A 112 -15.38 10.65 -12.11
CA VAL A 112 -14.13 10.81 -12.87
C VAL A 112 -13.02 9.94 -12.28
N ILE A 113 -12.47 9.03 -13.07
CA ILE A 113 -11.25 8.30 -12.65
C ILE A 113 -10.04 9.22 -12.78
N SER A 114 -9.36 9.49 -11.69
CA SER A 114 -8.24 10.41 -11.60
C SER A 114 -7.15 9.95 -10.65
N THR A 115 -6.02 10.62 -10.61
CA THR A 115 -4.97 10.37 -9.63
C THR A 115 -5.42 10.56 -8.17
N PHE A 116 -6.54 11.28 -7.95
CA PHE A 116 -7.07 11.48 -6.61
C PHE A 116 -7.69 10.20 -6.05
N ASP A 117 -8.28 9.35 -6.90
CA ASP A 117 -8.78 8.04 -6.51
C ASP A 117 -7.65 7.14 -6.03
N ASN A 118 -6.52 7.12 -6.76
CA ASN A 118 -5.32 6.41 -6.32
C ASN A 118 -4.80 6.92 -4.97
N VAL A 119 -4.82 8.22 -4.73
CA VAL A 119 -4.41 8.79 -3.43
C VAL A 119 -5.33 8.32 -2.30
N LEU A 120 -6.65 8.27 -2.54
CA LEU A 120 -7.60 7.78 -1.54
C LEU A 120 -7.41 6.30 -1.25
N LEU A 121 -7.31 5.48 -2.30
CA LEU A 121 -7.09 4.05 -2.19
C LEU A 121 -5.73 3.74 -1.54
N SER A 122 -4.68 4.47 -1.88
CA SER A 122 -3.36 4.32 -1.23
C SER A 122 -3.43 4.59 0.28
N ASN A 123 -4.16 5.64 0.71
CA ASN A 123 -4.38 5.91 2.13
C ASN A 123 -5.24 4.84 2.82
N LEU A 124 -6.17 4.23 2.10
CA LEU A 124 -6.94 3.09 2.58
C LEU A 124 -6.02 1.87 2.78
N ILE A 125 -5.20 1.53 1.78
CA ILE A 125 -4.25 0.40 1.80
C ILE A 125 -3.30 0.51 2.98
N VAL A 126 -2.66 1.65 3.21
CA VAL A 126 -1.78 1.84 4.37
C VAL A 126 -2.55 2.14 5.66
N GLN A 127 -3.89 2.07 5.63
CA GLN A 127 -4.78 2.24 6.79
C GLN A 127 -4.71 3.62 7.47
N ASN A 128 -4.36 4.67 6.73
CA ASN A 128 -4.57 6.05 7.16
C ASN A 128 -6.06 6.40 7.25
N PHE A 129 -6.89 5.70 6.45
CA PHE A 129 -8.35 5.76 6.44
C PHE A 129 -8.93 4.37 6.67
N ALA A 130 -10.04 4.30 7.40
CA ALA A 130 -10.80 3.06 7.55
C ALA A 130 -11.86 2.88 6.44
N SER A 131 -12.21 3.97 5.75
CA SER A 131 -13.21 4.01 4.67
C SER A 131 -13.03 5.26 3.83
N ILE A 132 -13.60 5.29 2.63
CA ILE A 132 -13.59 6.46 1.75
C ILE A 132 -14.92 7.19 1.87
N ALA A 133 -14.87 8.47 2.27
CA ALA A 133 -16.06 9.28 2.46
C ALA A 133 -16.75 9.58 1.11
N GLY A 134 -18.05 9.40 1.06
CA GLY A 134 -18.89 9.69 -0.11
C GLY A 134 -19.17 8.50 -1.01
N ASN A 135 -18.57 7.36 -0.73
CA ASN A 135 -18.84 6.09 -1.38
C ASN A 135 -19.11 4.98 -0.36
N THR A 136 -19.47 3.78 -0.83
CA THR A 136 -19.61 2.54 -0.05
C THR A 136 -18.56 1.54 -0.50
N SER A 137 -18.21 0.59 0.35
CA SER A 137 -17.23 -0.45 0.00
C SER A 137 -17.68 -1.33 -1.16
N TRP A 138 -18.98 -1.49 -1.33
CA TRP A 138 -19.61 -2.19 -2.43
C TRP A 138 -20.67 -1.33 -3.11
N ASN A 139 -20.68 -1.37 -4.43
CA ASN A 139 -21.73 -0.82 -5.29
C ASN A 139 -22.45 -1.98 -6.00
N PHE A 140 -23.73 -1.81 -6.31
CA PHE A 140 -24.53 -2.82 -6.98
C PHE A 140 -25.17 -2.25 -8.22
N VAL A 141 -25.22 -3.03 -9.27
CA VAL A 141 -25.84 -2.66 -10.55
C VAL A 141 -26.83 -3.76 -10.94
N ASP A 142 -28.03 -3.38 -11.38
CA ASP A 142 -28.97 -4.31 -11.98
C ASP A 142 -28.30 -5.12 -13.10
N ALA A 143 -28.27 -6.44 -12.98
CA ALA A 143 -27.55 -7.31 -13.91
C ALA A 143 -28.08 -7.25 -15.34
N ASP A 144 -29.34 -6.88 -15.49
CA ASP A 144 -30.02 -6.72 -16.81
C ASP A 144 -29.75 -5.34 -17.44
N TYR A 145 -28.97 -4.45 -16.77
CA TYR A 145 -28.72 -3.11 -17.28
C TYR A 145 -27.66 -3.09 -18.39
N ASP A 146 -28.06 -2.64 -19.57
CA ASP A 146 -27.18 -2.39 -20.71
C ASP A 146 -26.65 -0.95 -20.67
N PHE A 147 -25.34 -0.76 -20.41
CA PHE A 147 -24.71 0.55 -20.46
C PHE A 147 -24.73 1.13 -21.88
N ASN A 148 -25.21 2.37 -22.04
CA ASN A 148 -25.21 3.05 -23.33
C ASN A 148 -23.80 3.38 -23.82
N ASN A 149 -22.89 3.65 -22.89
CA ASN A 149 -21.47 3.90 -23.15
C ASN A 149 -20.60 3.12 -22.16
N PRO A 150 -20.34 1.83 -22.40
CA PRO A 150 -19.58 0.99 -21.47
C PRO A 150 -18.13 1.48 -21.24
N ASN A 151 -17.59 2.31 -22.14
CA ASN A 151 -16.25 2.89 -21.99
C ASN A 151 -16.26 4.20 -21.15
N ASN A 152 -17.42 4.69 -20.76
CA ASN A 152 -17.58 5.85 -19.88
C ASN A 152 -18.91 5.76 -19.12
N PRO A 153 -19.10 4.74 -18.26
CA PRO A 153 -20.35 4.48 -17.56
C PRO A 153 -20.63 5.51 -16.46
N LEU A 154 -19.62 6.20 -15.96
CA LEU A 154 -19.73 7.14 -14.83
C LEU A 154 -20.60 8.36 -15.16
N ASN A 155 -20.83 8.64 -16.46
CA ASN A 155 -21.76 9.69 -16.91
C ASN A 155 -23.21 9.19 -17.04
N GLU A 156 -23.50 7.92 -16.72
CA GLU A 156 -24.82 7.34 -16.77
C GLU A 156 -25.41 7.17 -15.37
N ASN A 157 -26.74 7.20 -15.33
CA ASN A 157 -27.51 6.87 -14.11
C ASN A 157 -27.85 5.37 -14.16
N TRP A 158 -26.87 4.51 -13.90
CA TRP A 158 -27.12 3.08 -13.82
C TRP A 158 -27.92 2.73 -12.56
N PRO A 159 -28.90 1.76 -12.66
CA PRO A 159 -29.77 1.42 -11.56
C PRO A 159 -29.03 0.59 -10.51
N SER A 160 -29.06 1.03 -9.26
CA SER A 160 -28.59 0.28 -8.08
C SER A 160 -29.73 -0.47 -7.37
N THR A 161 -30.94 -0.41 -7.91
CA THR A 161 -32.14 -1.04 -7.36
C THR A 161 -32.99 -1.55 -8.48
N ILE A 162 -33.75 -2.64 -8.26
CA ILE A 162 -34.70 -3.19 -9.22
C ILE A 162 -36.11 -2.88 -8.76
N THR A 163 -36.90 -2.25 -9.63
CA THR A 163 -38.33 -1.94 -9.36
C THR A 163 -39.23 -2.94 -10.05
N LEU A 164 -40.01 -3.70 -9.28
CA LEU A 164 -40.92 -4.71 -9.72
C LEU A 164 -42.36 -4.21 -9.55
N SER A 165 -43.12 -4.15 -10.64
CA SER A 165 -44.49 -3.61 -10.63
C SER A 165 -45.52 -4.73 -10.72
N ASN A 166 -46.46 -4.77 -9.76
CA ASN A 166 -47.57 -5.70 -9.74
C ASN A 166 -47.13 -7.16 -9.93
N VAL A 167 -46.36 -7.67 -8.95
CA VAL A 167 -45.82 -9.03 -8.97
C VAL A 167 -46.95 -10.04 -8.90
N THR A 168 -47.11 -10.88 -9.94
CA THR A 168 -48.22 -11.85 -10.08
C THR A 168 -47.74 -13.29 -10.23
N GLU A 169 -46.44 -13.53 -10.21
CA GLU A 169 -45.80 -14.84 -10.31
C GLU A 169 -44.44 -14.79 -9.63
N ASP A 170 -43.83 -15.94 -9.33
CA ASP A 170 -42.49 -16.03 -8.80
C ASP A 170 -41.46 -15.45 -9.79
N LEU A 171 -40.53 -14.69 -9.30
CA LEU A 171 -39.45 -14.06 -10.08
C LEU A 171 -38.10 -14.64 -9.62
N MET A 172 -37.37 -15.30 -10.53
CA MET A 172 -36.23 -16.13 -10.21
C MET A 172 -34.86 -15.51 -10.63
N ASP A 173 -34.87 -14.46 -11.44
CA ASP A 173 -33.66 -13.86 -12.03
C ASP A 173 -33.61 -12.35 -11.71
N VAL A 174 -33.73 -12.00 -10.41
CA VAL A 174 -33.60 -10.62 -9.93
C VAL A 174 -32.18 -10.43 -9.45
N ASP A 175 -31.25 -10.34 -10.41
CA ASP A 175 -29.82 -10.44 -10.15
C ASP A 175 -29.15 -9.07 -10.09
N PHE A 176 -28.04 -8.98 -9.33
CA PHE A 176 -27.19 -7.79 -9.30
C PHE A 176 -25.74 -8.14 -9.55
N VAL A 177 -25.03 -7.24 -10.24
CA VAL A 177 -23.59 -7.25 -10.32
C VAL A 177 -23.04 -6.45 -9.15
N ALA A 178 -22.25 -7.10 -8.30
CA ALA A 178 -21.54 -6.47 -7.21
C ALA A 178 -20.21 -5.89 -7.72
N VAL A 179 -19.91 -4.65 -7.32
CA VAL A 179 -18.70 -3.94 -7.69
C VAL A 179 -18.01 -3.47 -6.42
N LYS A 180 -16.85 -4.02 -6.13
CA LYS A 180 -16.02 -3.61 -5.00
C LYS A 180 -15.31 -2.30 -5.31
N THR A 181 -15.49 -1.29 -4.48
CA THR A 181 -14.78 0.00 -4.62
C THR A 181 -13.28 -0.19 -4.42
N GLY A 182 -12.50 0.18 -5.44
CA GLY A 182 -11.05 0.10 -5.45
C GLY A 182 -10.48 -1.21 -6.00
N ASP A 183 -11.27 -2.28 -6.09
CA ASP A 183 -10.83 -3.56 -6.64
C ASP A 183 -11.08 -3.62 -8.16
N VAL A 184 -10.02 -3.44 -8.93
CA VAL A 184 -10.03 -3.61 -10.40
C VAL A 184 -9.34 -4.92 -10.84
N THR A 185 -8.74 -5.64 -9.91
CA THR A 185 -8.14 -6.96 -10.12
C THR A 185 -9.17 -8.07 -10.03
N GLY A 186 -10.24 -7.87 -9.25
CA GLY A 186 -11.37 -8.77 -9.12
C GLY A 186 -11.15 -9.90 -8.14
N ASP A 187 -10.35 -9.71 -7.12
CA ASP A 187 -10.06 -10.72 -6.11
C ASP A 187 -10.79 -10.50 -4.76
N ALA A 188 -11.63 -9.46 -4.66
CA ALA A 188 -12.52 -9.26 -3.53
C ALA A 188 -13.55 -10.41 -3.40
N GLY A 189 -13.76 -10.89 -2.19
CA GLY A 189 -14.63 -12.04 -1.89
C GLY A 189 -14.00 -13.40 -2.16
N GLU A 190 -12.83 -13.46 -2.78
CA GLU A 190 -12.10 -14.72 -2.94
C GLU A 190 -11.48 -15.17 -1.61
N SER A 191 -11.76 -16.39 -1.20
CA SER A 191 -11.06 -17.05 -0.09
C SER A 191 -9.70 -17.64 -0.51
N GLY A 192 -9.30 -17.42 -1.77
CA GLY A 192 -8.12 -17.99 -2.40
C GLY A 192 -6.85 -17.17 -2.22
N THR A 193 -5.71 -17.81 -2.47
CA THR A 193 -4.41 -17.12 -2.57
C THR A 193 -4.26 -16.57 -3.97
N ARG A 194 -3.88 -15.30 -4.09
CA ARG A 194 -3.43 -14.70 -5.36
C ARG A 194 -2.33 -15.55 -6.01
N MET A 195 -2.28 -15.54 -7.34
CA MET A 195 -1.20 -16.23 -8.05
C MET A 195 0.12 -15.45 -7.84
N VAL A 196 1.06 -16.07 -7.14
CA VAL A 196 2.41 -15.53 -6.92
C VAL A 196 3.35 -16.22 -7.90
N TYR A 197 4.09 -15.44 -8.68
CA TYR A 197 5.00 -15.94 -9.72
C TYR A 197 6.35 -16.40 -9.18
N GLY A 198 6.73 -15.99 -7.97
CA GLY A 198 7.99 -16.34 -7.35
C GLY A 198 8.38 -15.37 -6.24
N GLU A 199 9.68 -15.20 -6.05
CA GLU A 199 10.26 -14.32 -5.05
C GLU A 199 11.21 -13.32 -5.71
N ILE A 200 11.19 -12.07 -5.24
CA ILE A 200 12.15 -11.03 -5.62
C ILE A 200 13.07 -10.78 -4.44
N PRO A 201 14.40 -10.94 -4.61
CA PRO A 201 15.36 -10.65 -3.55
C PRO A 201 15.46 -9.14 -3.31
N VAL A 202 15.31 -8.76 -2.05
CA VAL A 202 15.41 -7.39 -1.53
C VAL A 202 16.56 -7.32 -0.54
N ASN A 203 17.52 -6.43 -0.78
CA ASN A 203 18.57 -6.11 0.17
C ASN A 203 17.96 -5.60 1.48
N SER A 204 18.45 -6.13 2.57
CA SER A 204 17.98 -5.89 3.92
C SER A 204 19.18 -5.64 4.84
N ASP A 205 19.60 -4.38 4.92
CA ASP A 205 20.82 -4.00 5.65
C ASP A 205 20.49 -3.26 6.92
N TRP A 206 20.93 -3.78 8.06
CA TRP A 206 20.88 -3.10 9.32
C TRP A 206 22.17 -2.29 9.58
N VAL A 207 22.00 -1.02 9.93
CA VAL A 207 23.11 -0.10 10.24
C VAL A 207 22.93 0.47 11.64
N LYS A 208 23.86 0.21 12.55
CA LYS A 208 23.90 0.83 13.88
C LYS A 208 24.51 2.23 13.74
N ILE A 209 23.72 3.28 14.01
CA ILE A 209 24.14 4.68 13.93
C ILE A 209 24.81 5.11 15.23
N ASP A 210 24.20 4.75 16.36
CA ASP A 210 24.73 4.93 17.71
C ASP A 210 24.19 3.85 18.65
N ASP A 211 24.36 3.99 19.96
CA ASP A 211 23.96 2.98 20.95
C ASP A 211 22.44 2.73 20.98
N HIS A 212 21.63 3.69 20.52
CA HIS A 212 20.17 3.62 20.58
C HIS A 212 19.48 3.80 19.22
N THR A 213 20.23 4.14 18.19
CA THR A 213 19.69 4.45 16.86
C THR A 213 20.16 3.45 15.82
N PHE A 214 19.20 2.87 15.11
CA PHE A 214 19.42 1.87 14.09
C PHE A 214 18.67 2.25 12.81
N GLU A 215 19.27 2.00 11.66
CA GLU A 215 18.62 2.11 10.35
C GLU A 215 18.45 0.72 9.73
N TRP A 216 17.27 0.45 9.19
CA TRP A 216 17.03 -0.70 8.33
C TRP A 216 16.85 -0.20 6.90
N VAL A 217 17.82 -0.49 6.05
CA VAL A 217 17.87 -0.04 4.67
C VAL A 217 17.32 -1.14 3.77
N LEU A 218 16.33 -0.82 2.97
CA LEU A 218 15.73 -1.75 2.02
C LEU A 218 15.91 -1.25 0.59
N GLY A 219 16.25 -2.17 -0.31
CA GLY A 219 16.44 -1.86 -1.72
C GLY A 219 16.51 -3.11 -2.59
N PRO A 220 16.56 -2.99 -3.92
CA PRO A 220 16.62 -4.15 -4.80
C PRO A 220 17.96 -4.88 -4.66
N ALA A 221 17.94 -6.22 -4.57
CA ALA A 221 19.17 -7.02 -4.55
C ALA A 221 19.71 -7.32 -5.96
N THR A 222 18.85 -7.21 -6.99
CA THR A 222 19.20 -7.43 -8.39
C THR A 222 18.69 -6.27 -9.25
N SER A 223 19.30 -6.08 -10.44
CA SER A 223 18.79 -5.09 -11.40
C SER A 223 17.50 -5.59 -12.04
N GLN A 224 16.43 -4.80 -11.94
CA GLN A 224 15.11 -5.15 -12.45
C GLN A 224 14.23 -3.91 -12.63
N THR A 225 13.18 -4.03 -13.42
CA THR A 225 12.13 -3.01 -13.52
C THR A 225 11.00 -3.37 -12.58
N LEU A 226 10.67 -2.46 -11.66
CA LEU A 226 9.55 -2.59 -10.76
C LEU A 226 8.50 -1.54 -11.06
N THR A 227 7.25 -1.91 -10.90
CA THR A 227 6.11 -0.98 -11.00
C THR A 227 5.57 -0.58 -9.64
N GLY A 228 5.77 -1.40 -8.61
CA GLY A 228 5.30 -1.07 -7.27
C GLY A 228 5.63 -2.12 -6.23
N TYR A 229 5.30 -1.80 -5.00
CA TYR A 229 5.31 -2.71 -3.87
C TYR A 229 4.37 -2.25 -2.77
N GLN A 230 4.02 -3.17 -1.91
CA GLN A 230 3.44 -2.93 -0.60
C GLN A 230 4.13 -3.81 0.43
N MET A 231 4.38 -3.25 1.63
CA MET A 231 5.08 -3.94 2.71
C MET A 231 4.45 -3.60 4.06
N GLU A 232 4.31 -4.62 4.91
CA GLU A 232 3.91 -4.44 6.31
C GLU A 232 5.01 -4.97 7.23
N PHE A 233 5.35 -4.18 8.26
CA PHE A 233 6.34 -4.54 9.26
C PHE A 233 5.70 -4.56 10.63
N GLU A 234 6.04 -5.58 11.42
CA GLU A 234 5.74 -5.63 12.84
C GLU A 234 6.96 -5.14 13.62
N VAL A 235 6.74 -4.19 14.53
CA VAL A 235 7.75 -3.54 15.36
C VAL A 235 7.57 -4.00 16.80
N ASP A 236 8.65 -4.39 17.47
CA ASP A 236 8.59 -4.73 18.89
C ASP A 236 8.51 -3.45 19.74
N SER A 237 7.29 -3.05 20.06
CA SER A 237 7.01 -1.84 20.86
C SER A 237 7.54 -1.91 22.32
N ARG A 238 8.06 -3.07 22.76
CA ARG A 238 8.69 -3.22 24.08
C ARG A 238 10.10 -2.66 24.10
N ILE A 239 10.79 -2.68 22.96
CA ILE A 239 12.19 -2.28 22.82
C ILE A 239 12.38 -1.05 21.92
N VAL A 240 11.42 -0.75 21.05
CA VAL A 240 11.42 0.42 20.17
C VAL A 240 10.65 1.56 20.84
N GLU A 241 11.29 2.71 21.04
CA GLU A 241 10.66 3.94 21.53
C GLU A 241 10.02 4.77 20.42
N ASN A 242 10.70 4.82 19.27
CA ASN A 242 10.25 5.58 18.10
C ASN A 242 10.72 4.90 16.81
N VAL A 243 9.93 5.06 15.76
CA VAL A 243 10.32 4.67 14.41
C VAL A 243 9.90 5.76 13.42
N GLU A 244 10.75 6.02 12.44
CA GLU A 244 10.52 6.99 11.36
C GLU A 244 10.85 6.34 10.02
N ILE A 245 10.21 6.83 8.95
CA ILE A 245 10.54 6.43 7.58
C ILE A 245 11.34 7.55 6.93
N ASP A 246 12.55 7.24 6.49
CA ASP A 246 13.40 8.18 5.75
C ASP A 246 13.37 7.85 4.25
N LEU A 247 12.89 8.82 3.47
CA LEU A 247 12.85 8.82 2.01
C LEU A 247 13.92 9.72 1.38
N THR A 248 14.78 10.34 2.17
CA THR A 248 15.75 11.32 1.63
C THR A 248 16.73 10.69 0.67
N THR A 249 17.11 9.44 0.90
CA THR A 249 18.03 8.64 0.09
C THR A 249 17.31 7.73 -0.90
N SER A 250 15.98 7.68 -0.86
CA SER A 250 15.20 6.85 -1.77
C SER A 250 15.48 7.19 -3.23
N SER A 251 15.76 6.17 -4.03
CA SER A 251 15.98 6.25 -5.48
C SER A 251 14.69 6.26 -6.29
N LEU A 252 13.54 6.09 -5.63
CA LEU A 252 12.25 5.99 -6.31
C LEU A 252 11.85 7.32 -6.95
N ILE A 253 11.40 7.23 -8.20
CA ILE A 253 10.79 8.34 -8.94
C ILE A 253 9.37 8.56 -8.39
N ASN A 254 8.87 9.79 -8.52
CA ASN A 254 7.52 10.16 -8.08
C ASN A 254 7.27 9.83 -6.61
N LYS A 255 8.04 10.44 -5.71
CA LYS A 255 7.84 10.28 -4.26
C LYS A 255 6.43 10.69 -3.79
N SER A 256 5.64 11.37 -4.62
CA SER A 256 4.21 11.64 -4.39
C SER A 256 3.33 10.39 -4.46
N ASP A 257 3.81 9.34 -5.12
CA ASP A 257 3.14 8.05 -5.27
C ASP A 257 3.65 7.03 -4.23
N TYR A 258 4.36 7.52 -3.21
CA TYR A 258 4.77 6.78 -2.03
C TYR A 258 3.88 7.18 -0.86
N ASN A 259 3.33 6.20 -0.16
CA ASN A 259 2.54 6.44 1.03
C ASN A 259 2.88 5.46 2.15
N TYR A 260 2.63 5.86 3.39
CA TYR A 260 2.88 5.02 4.55
C TYR A 260 2.00 5.38 5.74
N SER A 261 1.93 4.45 6.69
CA SER A 261 1.41 4.69 8.03
C SER A 261 2.30 4.05 9.09
N ILE A 262 2.30 4.65 10.28
CA ILE A 262 2.95 4.12 11.48
C ILE A 262 1.89 4.03 12.57
N ASP A 263 1.47 2.81 12.85
CA ASP A 263 0.50 2.49 13.91
C ASP A 263 1.28 2.08 15.18
N SER A 264 1.62 3.07 15.98
CA SER A 264 2.39 2.87 17.22
C SER A 264 1.62 2.10 18.30
N GLU A 265 0.29 2.04 18.24
CA GLU A 265 -0.53 1.29 19.21
C GLU A 265 -0.43 -0.21 18.95
N ASN A 266 -0.43 -0.63 17.69
CA ASN A 266 -0.36 -2.03 17.29
C ASN A 266 1.06 -2.46 16.88
N GLY A 267 2.02 -1.54 16.82
CA GLY A 267 3.39 -1.80 16.41
C GLY A 267 3.50 -2.17 14.92
N LEU A 268 2.74 -1.51 14.05
CA LEU A 268 2.70 -1.82 12.62
C LEU A 268 3.16 -0.63 11.79
N ILE A 269 3.97 -0.92 10.78
CA ILE A 269 4.36 0.04 9.73
C ILE A 269 3.87 -0.53 8.41
N ARG A 270 3.17 0.30 7.63
CA ARG A 270 2.71 -0.06 6.29
C ARG A 270 3.23 0.95 5.30
N VAL A 271 3.73 0.45 4.19
CA VAL A 271 4.25 1.28 3.10
C VAL A 271 3.75 0.76 1.76
N ASN A 272 3.47 1.66 0.84
CA ASN A 272 3.28 1.32 -0.55
C ASN A 272 3.90 2.36 -1.48
N TRP A 273 4.26 1.92 -2.67
CA TRP A 273 4.72 2.74 -3.77
C TRP A 273 4.24 2.14 -5.08
N TRP A 274 3.88 2.98 -6.04
CA TRP A 274 3.45 2.54 -7.36
C TRP A 274 3.91 3.50 -8.45
N ASN A 275 4.19 2.96 -9.62
CA ASN A 275 4.54 3.70 -10.83
C ASN A 275 4.12 2.89 -12.07
N GLY A 276 3.00 3.26 -12.68
CA GLY A 276 2.41 2.53 -13.81
C GLY A 276 3.30 2.38 -15.04
N GLU A 277 4.31 3.25 -15.20
CA GLU A 277 5.32 3.16 -16.27
C GLU A 277 6.48 2.22 -15.92
N GLY A 278 6.64 1.87 -14.64
CA GLY A 278 7.77 1.13 -14.11
C GLY A 278 9.04 1.96 -13.96
N GLN A 279 9.95 1.48 -13.13
CA GLN A 279 11.26 2.08 -12.89
C GLN A 279 12.33 0.99 -12.89
N GLU A 280 13.38 1.17 -13.72
CA GLU A 280 14.57 0.33 -13.63
C GLU A 280 15.35 0.68 -12.36
N LEU A 281 15.60 -0.33 -11.54
CA LEU A 281 16.31 -0.24 -10.26
C LEU A 281 17.47 -1.23 -10.23
N THR A 282 18.51 -0.87 -9.52
CA THR A 282 19.75 -1.64 -9.40
C THR A 282 20.10 -1.88 -7.94
N PRO A 283 21.04 -2.80 -7.59
CA PRO A 283 21.45 -3.04 -6.20
C PRO A 283 22.09 -1.84 -5.48
N LYS A 284 22.24 -0.70 -6.15
CA LYS A 284 22.75 0.56 -5.57
C LYS A 284 21.62 1.51 -5.17
N ASP A 285 20.41 1.16 -5.57
CA ASP A 285 19.23 1.96 -5.32
C ASP A 285 18.59 1.56 -3.97
N GLU A 286 17.94 2.50 -3.32
CA GLU A 286 17.24 2.30 -2.06
C GLU A 286 15.75 2.55 -2.28
N PHE A 287 14.90 1.72 -1.67
CA PHE A 287 13.47 1.98 -1.59
C PHE A 287 13.20 3.04 -0.52
N PHE A 288 13.57 2.74 0.71
CA PHE A 288 13.43 3.60 1.88
C PHE A 288 14.29 3.06 3.03
N ARG A 289 14.33 3.83 4.12
CA ARG A 289 14.91 3.41 5.41
C ARG A 289 13.88 3.51 6.51
N LEU A 290 13.91 2.55 7.42
CA LEU A 290 13.26 2.63 8.71
C LEU A 290 14.31 3.02 9.74
N VAL A 291 14.08 4.11 10.47
CA VAL A 291 14.98 4.62 11.49
C VAL A 291 14.36 4.35 12.85
N PHE A 292 15.01 3.52 13.65
CA PHE A 292 14.54 3.09 14.96
C PHE A 292 15.31 3.75 16.08
N SER A 293 14.60 4.18 17.14
CA SER A 293 15.18 4.53 18.44
C SER A 293 14.84 3.42 19.43
N ALA A 294 15.86 2.72 19.93
CA ALA A 294 15.72 1.63 20.89
C ALA A 294 15.93 2.10 22.33
N ASN A 295 15.20 1.51 23.27
CA ASN A 295 15.31 1.83 24.71
C ASN A 295 16.48 1.11 25.42
N ASP A 296 17.07 0.07 24.80
CA ASP A 296 18.23 -0.68 25.31
C ASP A 296 19.37 -0.63 24.27
N PRO A 297 20.59 -0.24 24.65
CA PRO A 297 21.73 -0.19 23.72
C PRO A 297 22.27 -1.56 23.30
N ASN A 298 21.81 -2.63 23.95
CA ASN A 298 22.29 -3.99 23.68
C ASN A 298 21.28 -4.84 22.89
N VAL A 299 20.28 -4.21 22.25
CA VAL A 299 19.37 -4.94 21.38
C VAL A 299 20.07 -5.36 20.10
N GLU A 300 19.73 -6.55 19.60
CA GLU A 300 20.12 -6.93 18.25
C GLU A 300 19.17 -6.22 17.26
N PRO A 301 19.68 -5.66 16.17
CA PRO A 301 18.85 -4.90 15.22
C PRO A 301 17.65 -5.69 14.68
N GLU A 302 17.82 -6.97 14.46
CA GLU A 302 16.83 -7.90 13.92
C GLU A 302 15.63 -8.14 14.88
N ASP A 303 15.80 -7.82 16.17
CA ASP A 303 14.74 -7.89 17.17
C ASP A 303 13.80 -6.65 17.13
N LEU A 304 14.23 -5.55 16.47
CA LEU A 304 13.46 -4.30 16.43
C LEU A 304 12.20 -4.39 15.58
N ALA A 305 12.30 -5.03 14.42
CA ALA A 305 11.19 -5.18 13.51
C ALA A 305 11.37 -6.38 12.57
N VAL A 306 10.25 -6.87 12.04
CA VAL A 306 10.20 -7.96 11.05
C VAL A 306 9.26 -7.58 9.92
N LEU A 307 9.65 -7.89 8.67
CA LEU A 307 8.75 -7.83 7.51
C LEU A 307 7.74 -8.97 7.62
N MET A 308 6.47 -8.66 7.49
CA MET A 308 5.39 -9.63 7.51
C MET A 308 5.10 -10.10 6.08
N ASP A 309 5.20 -11.41 5.82
CA ASP A 309 4.78 -11.98 4.54
C ASP A 309 3.28 -11.79 4.31
N ARG A 310 2.49 -11.94 5.39
CA ARG A 310 1.07 -11.67 5.42
C ARG A 310 0.69 -10.99 6.72
N GLY A 311 0.27 -9.74 6.63
CA GLY A 311 -0.39 -9.03 7.73
C GLY A 311 -1.80 -9.57 7.99
N SER A 312 -2.50 -8.95 8.93
CA SER A 312 -3.87 -9.34 9.28
C SER A 312 -4.87 -9.16 8.13
N LEU A 313 -4.59 -8.27 7.17
CA LEU A 313 -5.52 -7.86 6.13
C LEU A 313 -4.89 -7.82 4.71
N TRP A 314 -3.58 -7.90 4.55
CA TRP A 314 -2.93 -7.83 3.24
C TRP A 314 -1.54 -8.49 3.22
N PHE A 315 -0.90 -8.57 2.05
CA PHE A 315 0.38 -9.24 1.83
C PHE A 315 1.48 -8.24 1.54
N SER A 316 2.73 -8.58 1.95
CA SER A 316 3.91 -7.88 1.46
C SER A 316 4.27 -8.44 0.07
N GLU A 317 4.19 -7.59 -0.94
CA GLU A 317 4.30 -7.96 -2.35
C GLU A 317 5.10 -6.92 -3.14
N ILE A 318 5.74 -7.39 -4.22
CA ILE A 318 6.41 -6.56 -5.23
C ILE A 318 5.83 -6.90 -6.60
N TYR A 319 5.74 -5.90 -7.48
CA TYR A 319 5.19 -6.03 -8.82
C TYR A 319 6.22 -5.65 -9.87
N ASP A 320 6.40 -6.52 -10.87
CA ASP A 320 7.28 -6.27 -12.00
C ASP A 320 6.61 -5.41 -13.10
N GLU A 321 7.30 -5.24 -14.23
CA GLU A 321 6.80 -4.47 -15.38
C GLU A 321 5.55 -5.08 -16.04
N ASN A 322 5.30 -6.39 -15.83
CA ASN A 322 4.13 -7.10 -16.36
C ASN A 322 2.95 -7.10 -15.37
N LEU A 323 3.10 -6.51 -14.18
CA LEU A 323 2.19 -6.58 -13.04
C LEU A 323 2.11 -7.99 -12.42
N ASP A 324 3.10 -8.84 -12.66
CA ASP A 324 3.22 -10.11 -11.99
C ASP A 324 3.56 -9.90 -10.51
N ILE A 325 2.91 -10.68 -9.64
CA ILE A 325 3.03 -10.59 -8.19
C ILE A 325 4.17 -11.47 -7.71
N PHE A 326 5.07 -10.91 -6.90
CA PHE A 326 6.18 -11.63 -6.27
C PHE A 326 6.16 -11.42 -4.75
N ARG A 327 6.56 -12.45 -4.02
CA ARG A 327 6.90 -12.33 -2.60
C ARG A 327 8.24 -11.63 -2.44
N ILE A 328 8.45 -11.07 -1.26
CA ILE A 328 9.70 -10.41 -0.90
C ILE A 328 10.59 -11.45 -0.21
N ASP A 329 11.75 -11.72 -0.79
CA ASP A 329 12.82 -12.49 -0.18
C ASP A 329 13.86 -11.50 0.38
N LEU A 330 13.83 -11.28 1.71
CA LEU A 330 14.84 -10.44 2.35
C LEU A 330 16.17 -11.17 2.33
N THR A 331 17.07 -10.69 1.52
CA THR A 331 18.45 -11.12 1.52
C THR A 331 19.23 -10.11 2.34
N GLU A 332 19.81 -10.58 3.46
CA GLU A 332 20.94 -9.84 4.00
C GLU A 332 21.92 -9.72 2.84
N THR A 333 22.30 -8.51 2.47
CA THR A 333 23.52 -8.40 1.71
C THR A 333 24.53 -9.17 2.57
N GLU A 334 24.93 -10.38 2.12
CA GLU A 334 26.28 -10.74 2.43
C GLU A 334 27.01 -9.47 2.01
N HIS A 335 27.42 -8.66 3.00
CA HIS A 335 28.52 -7.75 2.74
C HIS A 335 29.53 -8.68 2.08
N VAL A 336 29.54 -8.72 0.75
CA VAL A 336 30.74 -9.06 0.07
C VAL A 336 31.63 -7.96 0.60
N SER A 337 32.18 -8.25 1.78
CA SER A 337 33.20 -7.44 2.34
C SER A 337 34.16 -7.32 1.20
N SER A 338 34.05 -6.22 0.45
CA SER A 338 35.09 -5.94 -0.49
C SER A 338 36.31 -5.96 0.41
N ASP A 339 37.24 -6.87 0.14
CA ASP A 339 38.53 -6.81 0.81
C ASP A 339 39.21 -5.50 0.45
N ALA A 340 38.45 -4.49 0.03
CA ALA A 340 38.85 -3.20 -0.47
C ALA A 340 38.30 -2.07 0.41
N TRP A 341 39.19 -1.19 0.78
CA TRP A 341 38.87 0.09 1.40
C TRP A 341 38.12 0.99 0.42
N THR A 342 36.98 1.55 0.82
CA THR A 342 36.18 2.47 0.00
C THR A 342 35.82 3.71 0.80
N LEU A 343 36.08 4.90 0.27
CA LEU A 343 35.60 6.17 0.82
C LEU A 343 34.57 6.75 -0.13
N PHE A 344 33.34 6.92 0.32
CA PHE A 344 32.24 7.44 -0.50
C PHE A 344 32.23 8.97 -0.50
N GLN A 345 31.44 9.55 -1.43
CA GLN A 345 31.17 10.98 -1.47
C GLN A 345 30.28 11.35 -0.27
N ASN A 346 30.60 12.48 0.38
CA ASN A 346 29.75 12.98 1.46
C ASN A 346 28.38 13.42 0.97
N GLU A 347 27.36 13.23 1.80
CA GLU A 347 25.96 13.57 1.53
C GLU A 347 25.32 14.32 2.72
N PRO A 348 24.64 15.44 2.44
CA PRO A 348 24.57 16.17 1.17
C PRO A 348 25.90 16.80 0.74
N ASN A 349 26.07 17.05 -0.55
CA ASN A 349 27.19 17.82 -1.12
C ASN A 349 26.70 18.62 -2.35
N PRO A 350 26.58 19.96 -2.29
CA PRO A 350 26.99 20.85 -1.18
C PRO A 350 26.16 20.71 0.09
N PHE A 351 26.71 21.18 1.23
CA PHE A 351 26.06 21.17 2.55
C PHE A 351 26.22 22.52 3.26
N SER A 352 25.28 22.86 4.16
CA SER A 352 25.32 24.08 5.01
C SER A 352 25.66 23.75 6.46
N ASP A 353 24.91 22.86 7.10
CA ASP A 353 24.97 22.61 8.53
C ASP A 353 25.66 21.29 8.88
N GLN A 354 25.26 20.20 8.26
CA GLN A 354 25.81 18.86 8.49
C GLN A 354 25.98 18.11 7.18
N THR A 355 26.90 17.14 7.16
CA THR A 355 27.07 16.18 6.08
C THR A 355 27.57 14.86 6.64
N MET A 356 27.17 13.77 6.02
CA MET A 356 27.59 12.42 6.37
C MET A 356 28.70 11.94 5.45
N ILE A 357 29.74 11.37 6.00
CA ILE A 357 30.82 10.69 5.28
C ILE A 357 30.69 9.20 5.55
N ARG A 358 30.44 8.41 4.49
CA ARG A 358 30.41 6.95 4.55
C ARG A 358 31.70 6.36 4.02
N PHE A 359 32.09 5.22 4.58
CA PHE A 359 33.29 4.49 4.14
C PHE A 359 33.16 3.01 4.52
N GLU A 360 33.78 2.16 3.71
CA GLU A 360 33.81 0.72 3.92
C GLU A 360 35.23 0.29 4.25
N VAL A 361 35.39 -0.60 5.24
CA VAL A 361 36.66 -1.12 5.70
C VAL A 361 36.68 -2.65 5.68
N PRO A 362 37.77 -3.29 5.24
CA PRO A 362 37.88 -4.75 5.12
C PRO A 362 38.08 -5.46 6.46
N VAL A 363 38.50 -4.74 7.52
CA VAL A 363 38.81 -5.26 8.85
C VAL A 363 38.52 -4.22 9.92
N ASP A 364 38.19 -4.66 11.12
CA ASP A 364 38.08 -3.77 12.28
C ASP A 364 39.39 -3.06 12.54
N GLY A 365 39.35 -1.76 12.91
CA GLY A 365 40.55 -1.01 13.16
C GLY A 365 40.34 0.46 13.49
N GLU A 366 41.41 1.10 13.90
CA GLU A 366 41.47 2.54 14.17
C GLU A 366 41.79 3.29 12.87
N LEU A 367 41.02 4.34 12.57
CA LEU A 367 41.17 5.20 11.40
C LEU A 367 41.26 6.65 11.82
N VAL A 368 41.86 7.47 10.95
CA VAL A 368 41.89 8.92 11.13
C VAL A 368 41.17 9.57 9.95
N LEU A 369 40.13 10.34 10.25
CA LEU A 369 39.47 11.20 9.28
C LEU A 369 39.96 12.63 9.42
N GLU A 370 40.66 13.12 8.39
CA GLU A 370 41.19 14.49 8.31
C GLU A 370 40.34 15.36 7.40
N ILE A 371 40.04 16.57 7.85
CA ILE A 371 39.38 17.61 7.06
C ILE A 371 40.39 18.70 6.73
N MET A 372 40.52 19.06 5.45
CA MET A 372 41.53 20.01 4.95
C MET A 372 40.86 21.12 4.13
N ASP A 373 41.46 22.30 4.10
CA ASP A 373 41.08 23.36 3.18
C ASP A 373 41.61 23.11 1.76
N GLY A 374 41.23 24.00 0.81
CA GLY A 374 41.64 23.92 -0.61
C GLY A 374 43.13 23.95 -0.87
N ASN A 375 43.94 24.34 0.11
CA ASN A 375 45.41 24.38 0.06
C ASN A 375 46.05 23.15 0.74
N GLY A 376 45.25 22.22 1.25
CA GLY A 376 45.75 21.03 1.95
C GLY A 376 46.11 21.24 3.42
N ARG A 377 45.74 22.38 4.01
CA ARG A 377 45.97 22.66 5.45
C ARG A 377 44.92 21.90 6.24
N LEU A 378 45.38 21.12 7.23
CA LEU A 378 44.53 20.41 8.16
C LEU A 378 43.65 21.38 8.98
N LEU A 379 42.37 21.18 8.98
CA LEU A 379 41.36 21.93 9.74
C LEU A 379 40.88 21.16 10.96
N ARG A 380 40.61 19.87 10.80
CA ARG A 380 40.11 18.96 11.85
C ARG A 380 40.68 17.55 11.63
N SER A 381 40.74 16.79 12.69
CA SER A 381 41.08 15.36 12.70
C SER A 381 40.22 14.65 13.71
N TYR A 382 39.67 13.47 13.30
CA TYR A 382 38.84 12.61 14.11
C TYR A 382 39.41 11.20 14.11
N ASP A 383 39.63 10.66 15.31
CA ASP A 383 39.92 9.24 15.47
C ASP A 383 38.64 8.46 15.44
N ILE A 384 38.58 7.41 14.67
CA ILE A 384 37.37 6.58 14.43
C ILE A 384 37.74 5.12 14.68
N GLU A 385 37.02 4.48 15.59
CA GLU A 385 37.01 3.03 15.70
C GLU A 385 36.01 2.51 14.64
N ALA A 386 36.49 1.78 13.63
CA ALA A 386 35.68 1.27 12.58
C ALA A 386 35.52 -0.26 12.70
N ALA A 387 34.29 -0.74 12.55
CA ALA A 387 34.01 -2.16 12.39
C ALA A 387 34.12 -2.56 10.92
N ARG A 388 34.48 -3.81 10.64
CA ARG A 388 34.51 -4.36 9.28
C ARG A 388 33.18 -4.12 8.59
N GLY A 389 33.22 -3.65 7.31
CA GLY A 389 32.06 -3.30 6.51
C GLY A 389 31.81 -1.79 6.45
N MET A 390 30.55 -1.40 6.30
CA MET A 390 30.16 -0.01 6.14
C MET A 390 30.19 0.74 7.46
N ASN A 391 30.78 1.93 7.45
CA ASN A 391 30.88 2.87 8.56
C ASN A 391 30.47 4.27 8.11
N GLN A 392 30.09 5.13 9.04
CA GLN A 392 29.74 6.51 8.74
C GLN A 392 30.15 7.48 9.84
N LYS A 393 30.35 8.75 9.47
CA LYS A 393 30.66 9.85 10.37
C LYS A 393 29.91 11.11 9.96
N VAL A 394 29.07 11.62 10.85
CA VAL A 394 28.43 12.91 10.65
C VAL A 394 29.43 14.02 11.01
N LEU A 395 29.56 14.99 10.11
CA LEU A 395 30.34 16.21 10.31
C LEU A 395 29.42 17.40 10.56
N ASP A 396 29.64 18.09 11.67
CA ASP A 396 29.03 19.39 11.90
C ASP A 396 29.86 20.49 11.20
N ALA A 397 29.19 21.28 10.38
CA ALA A 397 29.79 22.33 9.59
C ALA A 397 30.11 23.60 10.40
N SER A 398 29.59 23.75 11.64
CA SER A 398 29.64 24.98 12.41
C SER A 398 31.06 25.56 12.58
N GLU A 399 32.07 24.69 12.58
CA GLU A 399 33.47 25.05 12.76
C GLU A 399 34.33 24.97 11.50
N LEU A 400 33.71 24.68 10.32
CA LEU A 400 34.42 24.59 9.05
C LEU A 400 34.23 25.88 8.23
N PRO A 401 35.19 26.35 7.43
CA PRO A 401 35.01 27.50 6.54
C PRO A 401 34.17 27.11 5.33
N SER A 402 33.38 28.07 4.80
CA SER A 402 32.67 27.91 3.53
C SER A 402 33.67 27.77 2.37
N GLY A 403 33.28 27.01 1.35
CA GLY A 403 34.06 26.81 0.12
C GLY A 403 34.42 25.35 -0.14
N VAL A 404 35.48 25.14 -0.90
CA VAL A 404 35.98 23.81 -1.26
C VAL A 404 36.82 23.25 -0.13
N LEU A 405 36.45 22.12 0.38
CA LEU A 405 37.15 21.36 1.41
C LEU A 405 37.46 19.94 0.86
N TYR A 406 38.40 19.28 1.53
CA TYR A 406 38.73 17.89 1.26
C TYR A 406 38.68 17.12 2.58
N TYR A 407 38.20 15.87 2.51
CA TYR A 407 38.34 14.93 3.61
C TYR A 407 39.16 13.73 3.18
N ARG A 408 39.97 13.23 4.10
CA ARG A 408 40.84 12.09 3.87
C ARG A 408 40.69 11.10 5.02
N LEU A 409 40.38 9.85 4.67
CA LEU A 409 40.37 8.73 5.60
C LEU A 409 41.71 7.99 5.49
N ILE A 410 42.32 7.66 6.63
CA ILE A 410 43.65 7.07 6.70
C ILE A 410 43.61 5.88 7.66
N SER A 411 44.15 4.74 7.19
CA SER A 411 44.54 3.60 8.02
C SER A 411 46.06 3.35 7.90
N ASP A 412 46.56 2.34 8.59
CA ASP A 412 47.97 1.94 8.49
C ASP A 412 48.35 1.46 7.07
N GLU A 413 47.34 0.93 6.30
CA GLU A 413 47.60 0.29 5.02
C GLU A 413 46.97 1.04 3.84
N TRP A 414 46.08 2.00 4.10
CA TRP A 414 45.31 2.66 3.04
C TRP A 414 44.97 4.12 3.36
N SER A 415 44.78 4.92 2.31
CA SER A 415 44.19 6.25 2.45
C SER A 415 43.38 6.62 1.20
N GLY A 416 42.21 7.21 1.42
CA GLY A 416 41.32 7.74 0.35
C GLY A 416 41.04 9.23 0.62
N THR A 417 40.86 10.02 -0.44
CA THR A 417 40.53 11.45 -0.35
C THR A 417 39.39 11.80 -1.26
N ARG A 418 38.45 12.61 -0.76
CA ARG A 418 37.32 13.15 -1.50
C ARG A 418 37.19 14.65 -1.32
N LYS A 419 36.50 15.30 -2.26
CA LYS A 419 36.21 16.72 -2.24
C LYS A 419 34.79 16.94 -1.72
N MET A 420 34.59 17.96 -0.89
CA MET A 420 33.27 18.41 -0.47
C MET A 420 33.14 19.93 -0.64
N ILE A 421 31.90 20.44 -0.66
CA ILE A 421 31.63 21.86 -0.81
C ILE A 421 30.70 22.29 0.33
N ARG A 422 31.18 23.20 1.19
CA ARG A 422 30.36 23.85 2.18
C ARG A 422 29.81 25.18 1.63
N VAL A 423 28.50 25.37 1.72
CA VAL A 423 27.80 26.63 1.43
C VAL A 423 27.43 27.34 2.72
N GLU A 424 27.13 28.64 2.64
CA GLU A 424 26.73 29.44 3.82
C GLU A 424 25.32 29.07 4.28
#